data_9f4feeeea376470844eb36fa1b6c8b52
#
_entry.id   9f4feeeea376470844eb36fa1b6c8b52
#
_cell.length_a   1.000
_cell.length_b   1.000
_cell.length_c   1.000
_cell.angle_alpha   90.00
_cell.angle_beta   90.00
_cell.angle_gamma   90.00
#
_symmetry.space_group_name_H-M   'P 1'
#
loop_
_entity.id
_entity.type
_entity.pdbx_description
1 polymer ?
#
loop_
_entity_poly.entity_id
_entity_poly.type
_entity_poly.pdbx_seq_one_letter_code
_entity_poly.pdbx_strand_id
1 'polypeptide(L)'
;MSTLKDNELQIISDILLELYYMEDIKGLERTFLTLIRTLIPYNQSNFRVIDPKTREILRKEAIFIDTDETMIPVFFANIEPEKNYLKNLFNYTQSVVYVDSDILGDEVRKKTEFYRDFLEPQGIPYGCGIILIKDGELIGVISLFRSEEWGDFTSKEVFILDLFKAHITKIVDRCLSANRNHRISYQGLEEESLTQREREIAALIIEGYSNEEIAEKLCITVSTTKKHVYNIFSKYGVKNRMGLIKLFHCR
;
A
#
# COMPACT_ATOMS: atom_id res chain seq x y z
N MET A 1 -5.65 -28.38 14.03
CA MET A 1 -4.53 -27.52 13.61
C MET A 1 -4.14 -27.92 12.20
N SER A 2 -4.25 -27.01 11.23
CA SER A 2 -3.81 -27.28 9.87
C SER A 2 -2.28 -27.33 9.86
N THR A 3 -1.70 -28.50 9.58
CA THR A 3 -0.24 -28.66 9.46
C THR A 3 0.19 -28.16 8.08
N LEU A 4 1.11 -27.21 8.05
CA LEU A 4 1.80 -26.80 6.83
C LEU A 4 2.80 -27.91 6.42
N LYS A 5 2.98 -28.08 5.12
CA LYS A 5 4.01 -28.96 4.57
C LYS A 5 5.35 -28.21 4.54
N ASP A 6 6.46 -28.93 4.57
CA ASP A 6 7.81 -28.31 4.55
C ASP A 6 8.02 -27.40 3.34
N ASN A 7 7.53 -27.79 2.17
CA ASN A 7 7.62 -26.97 0.96
C ASN A 7 6.77 -25.66 1.07
N GLU A 8 5.65 -25.68 1.78
CA GLU A 8 4.84 -24.48 2.00
C GLU A 8 5.54 -23.51 2.95
N LEU A 9 6.20 -24.00 3.98
CA LEU A 9 7.03 -23.19 4.88
C LEU A 9 8.18 -22.53 4.12
N GLN A 10 8.83 -23.27 3.21
CA GLN A 10 9.88 -22.70 2.36
C GLN A 10 9.33 -21.57 1.47
N ILE A 11 8.20 -21.80 0.79
CA ILE A 11 7.56 -20.78 -0.06
C ILE A 11 7.17 -19.54 0.76
N ILE A 12 6.62 -19.72 1.98
CA ILE A 12 6.29 -18.59 2.88
C ILE A 12 7.55 -17.78 3.19
N SER A 13 8.66 -18.47 3.53
CA SER A 13 9.93 -17.81 3.82
C SER A 13 10.46 -17.03 2.63
N ASP A 14 10.41 -17.62 1.43
CA ASP A 14 10.89 -16.98 0.20
C ASP A 14 10.04 -15.75 -0.15
N ILE A 15 8.71 -15.84 -0.03
CA ILE A 15 7.81 -14.69 -0.21
C ILE A 15 8.15 -13.57 0.78
N LEU A 16 8.32 -13.89 2.07
CA LEU A 16 8.65 -12.89 3.08
C LEU A 16 9.98 -12.19 2.76
N LEU A 17 10.98 -12.95 2.32
CA LEU A 17 12.26 -12.39 1.93
C LEU A 17 12.12 -11.38 0.79
N GLU A 18 11.41 -11.75 -0.27
CA GLU A 18 11.12 -10.84 -1.40
C GLU A 18 10.39 -9.57 -0.96
N LEU A 19 9.36 -9.70 -0.11
CA LEU A 19 8.59 -8.55 0.37
C LEU A 19 9.42 -7.59 1.21
N TYR A 20 10.39 -8.08 1.98
CA TYR A 20 11.25 -7.21 2.79
C TYR A 20 12.21 -6.35 1.97
N TYR A 21 12.50 -6.72 0.72
CA TYR A 21 13.28 -5.91 -0.21
C TYR A 21 12.46 -4.83 -0.93
N MET A 22 11.13 -4.87 -0.85
CA MET A 22 10.28 -3.86 -1.49
C MET A 22 10.39 -2.52 -0.76
N GLU A 23 10.69 -1.46 -1.50
CA GLU A 23 10.82 -0.09 -0.99
C GLU A 23 9.60 0.79 -1.33
N ASP A 24 8.84 0.42 -2.35
CA ASP A 24 7.65 1.14 -2.78
C ASP A 24 6.37 0.32 -2.59
N ILE A 25 5.25 1.03 -2.44
CA ILE A 25 3.94 0.41 -2.17
C ILE A 25 3.47 -0.43 -3.35
N LYS A 26 3.56 0.05 -4.58
CA LYS A 26 3.05 -0.67 -5.76
C LYS A 26 3.82 -1.97 -6.02
N GLY A 27 5.14 -1.92 -5.85
CA GLY A 27 5.98 -3.11 -5.91
C GLY A 27 5.57 -4.13 -4.86
N LEU A 28 5.40 -3.70 -3.61
CA LEU A 28 4.94 -4.54 -2.51
C LEU A 28 3.58 -5.20 -2.81
N GLU A 29 2.58 -4.38 -3.19
CA GLU A 29 1.21 -4.84 -3.46
C GLU A 29 1.19 -5.88 -4.58
N ARG A 30 1.81 -5.58 -5.71
CA ARG A 30 1.86 -6.50 -6.87
C ARG A 30 2.61 -7.77 -6.53
N THR A 31 3.78 -7.67 -5.91
CA THR A 31 4.61 -8.83 -5.55
C THR A 31 3.87 -9.74 -4.59
N PHE A 32 3.27 -9.18 -3.52
CA PHE A 32 2.50 -9.99 -2.58
C PHE A 32 1.34 -10.72 -3.26
N LEU A 33 0.49 -10.00 -3.98
CA LEU A 33 -0.67 -10.61 -4.64
C LEU A 33 -0.23 -11.69 -5.65
N THR A 34 0.83 -11.47 -6.40
CA THR A 34 1.33 -12.46 -7.37
C THR A 34 1.86 -13.71 -6.68
N LEU A 35 2.68 -13.54 -5.65
CA LEU A 35 3.36 -14.68 -5.00
C LEU A 35 2.43 -15.49 -4.09
N ILE A 36 1.51 -14.83 -3.37
CA ILE A 36 0.58 -15.52 -2.46
C ILE A 36 -0.34 -16.50 -3.22
N ARG A 37 -0.61 -16.27 -4.51
CA ARG A 37 -1.40 -17.16 -5.36
C ARG A 37 -0.84 -18.57 -5.43
N THR A 38 0.46 -18.75 -5.23
CA THR A 38 1.11 -20.08 -5.20
C THR A 38 0.69 -20.94 -3.99
N LEU A 39 0.26 -20.27 -2.91
CA LEU A 39 -0.18 -20.92 -1.67
C LEU A 39 -1.71 -20.87 -1.50
N ILE A 40 -2.32 -19.80 -1.98
CA ILE A 40 -3.75 -19.54 -1.85
C ILE A 40 -4.28 -19.18 -3.25
N PRO A 41 -4.78 -20.16 -4.00
CA PRO A 41 -5.36 -19.90 -5.31
C PRO A 41 -6.58 -18.96 -5.21
N TYR A 42 -6.70 -18.01 -6.13
CA TYR A 42 -7.81 -17.07 -6.24
C TYR A 42 -8.02 -16.64 -7.70
N ASN A 43 -9.21 -16.15 -8.03
CA ASN A 43 -9.53 -15.66 -9.36
C ASN A 43 -9.13 -14.18 -9.51
N GLN A 44 -9.52 -13.36 -8.56
CA GLN A 44 -9.25 -11.91 -8.56
C GLN A 44 -8.74 -11.46 -7.21
N SER A 45 -8.00 -10.37 -7.20
CA SER A 45 -7.53 -9.78 -5.95
C SER A 45 -7.32 -8.28 -6.07
N ASN A 46 -7.33 -7.62 -4.91
CA ASN A 46 -6.86 -6.25 -4.83
C ASN A 46 -6.11 -5.99 -3.52
N PHE A 47 -5.23 -5.00 -3.60
CA PHE A 47 -4.56 -4.46 -2.43
C PHE A 47 -4.72 -2.94 -2.47
N ARG A 48 -5.22 -2.37 -1.39
CA ARG A 48 -5.51 -0.94 -1.25
C ARG A 48 -4.84 -0.42 0.00
N VAL A 49 -4.05 0.60 -0.16
CA VAL A 49 -3.43 1.32 0.96
C VAL A 49 -4.28 2.53 1.32
N ILE A 50 -4.38 2.81 2.61
CA ILE A 50 -5.15 3.91 3.19
C ILE A 50 -4.17 4.87 3.87
N ASP A 51 -4.31 6.17 3.60
CA ASP A 51 -3.56 7.17 4.33
C ASP A 51 -4.14 7.30 5.76
N PRO A 52 -3.37 6.98 6.80
CA PRO A 52 -3.88 6.95 8.17
C PRO A 52 -4.27 8.35 8.70
N LYS A 53 -3.78 9.45 8.10
CA LYS A 53 -4.13 10.81 8.50
C LYS A 53 -5.45 11.28 7.90
N THR A 54 -5.61 11.08 6.58
CA THR A 54 -6.83 11.50 5.88
C THR A 54 -7.92 10.43 5.93
N ARG A 55 -7.55 9.18 6.25
CA ARG A 55 -8.40 7.97 6.17
C ARG A 55 -8.94 7.68 4.78
N GLU A 56 -8.31 8.26 3.77
CA GLU A 56 -8.69 8.07 2.38
C GLU A 56 -7.91 6.92 1.73
N ILE A 57 -8.57 6.17 0.87
CA ILE A 57 -7.92 5.15 0.05
C ILE A 57 -7.04 5.86 -0.98
N LEU A 58 -5.77 5.47 -1.05
CA LEU A 58 -4.85 5.93 -2.08
C LEU A 58 -5.20 5.24 -3.41
N ARG A 59 -6.31 5.66 -4.05
CA ARG A 59 -6.89 4.99 -5.24
C ARG A 59 -5.90 4.82 -6.39
N LYS A 60 -4.95 5.76 -6.57
CA LYS A 60 -3.91 5.71 -7.62
C LYS A 60 -2.84 4.65 -7.35
N GLU A 61 -2.70 4.27 -6.09
CA GLU A 61 -1.74 3.24 -5.66
C GLU A 61 -2.39 1.85 -5.62
N ALA A 62 -3.72 1.75 -5.52
CA ALA A 62 -4.44 0.48 -5.42
C ALA A 62 -4.14 -0.43 -6.63
N ILE A 63 -3.76 -1.66 -6.35
CA ILE A 63 -3.50 -2.70 -7.34
C ILE A 63 -4.69 -3.66 -7.41
N PHE A 64 -5.11 -3.97 -8.62
CA PHE A 64 -6.10 -5.00 -8.94
C PHE A 64 -5.43 -6.04 -9.84
N ILE A 65 -5.63 -7.32 -9.57
CA ILE A 65 -5.14 -8.43 -10.38
C ILE A 65 -6.32 -9.24 -10.91
N ASP A 66 -6.33 -9.45 -12.21
CA ASP A 66 -7.35 -10.19 -12.97
C ASP A 66 -8.80 -9.67 -12.79
N THR A 67 -8.95 -8.42 -12.38
CA THR A 67 -10.24 -7.72 -12.29
C THR A 67 -10.49 -6.96 -13.59
N ASP A 68 -11.68 -7.08 -14.16
CA ASP A 68 -12.10 -6.28 -15.31
C ASP A 68 -12.04 -4.78 -14.94
N GLU A 69 -11.38 -3.99 -15.77
CA GLU A 69 -11.20 -2.56 -15.53
C GLU A 69 -12.55 -1.81 -15.37
N THR A 70 -13.61 -2.27 -16.04
CA THR A 70 -14.96 -1.70 -15.91
C THR A 70 -15.58 -1.94 -14.54
N MET A 71 -15.13 -2.97 -13.82
CA MET A 71 -15.60 -3.33 -12.47
C MET A 71 -14.86 -2.58 -11.36
N ILE A 72 -13.71 -1.94 -11.64
CA ILE A 72 -12.96 -1.20 -10.62
C ILE A 72 -13.76 0.01 -10.08
N PRO A 73 -14.42 0.85 -10.90
CA PRO A 73 -15.29 1.91 -10.38
C PRO A 73 -16.47 1.35 -9.56
N VAL A 74 -17.06 0.22 -9.99
CA VAL A 74 -18.16 -0.45 -9.26
C VAL A 74 -17.66 -0.92 -7.88
N PHE A 75 -16.47 -1.50 -7.82
CA PHE A 75 -15.84 -1.88 -6.57
C PHE A 75 -15.73 -0.69 -5.61
N PHE A 76 -15.15 0.42 -6.07
CA PHE A 76 -14.97 1.60 -5.22
C PHE A 76 -16.29 2.23 -4.76
N ALA A 77 -17.33 2.20 -5.57
CA ALA A 77 -18.67 2.69 -5.20
C ALA A 77 -19.31 1.85 -4.08
N ASN A 78 -18.98 0.56 -4.00
CA ASN A 78 -19.57 -0.38 -3.04
C ASN A 78 -18.77 -0.56 -1.76
N ILE A 79 -17.55 -0.01 -1.68
CA ILE A 79 -16.72 -0.06 -0.45
C ILE A 79 -16.72 1.25 0.34
N GLU A 80 -17.55 2.20 -0.01
CA GLU A 80 -17.77 3.41 0.80
C GLU A 80 -18.22 3.03 2.22
N PRO A 81 -17.86 3.82 3.25
CA PRO A 81 -18.04 3.42 4.65
C PRO A 81 -19.45 2.97 5.05
N GLU A 82 -20.48 3.57 4.40
CA GLU A 82 -21.87 3.27 4.69
C GLU A 82 -22.32 1.90 4.14
N LYS A 83 -21.74 1.47 3.03
CA LYS A 83 -22.07 0.23 2.32
C LYS A 83 -21.15 -0.94 2.67
N ASN A 84 -19.99 -0.64 3.24
CA ASN A 84 -18.96 -1.63 3.49
C ASN A 84 -19.27 -2.49 4.73
N TYR A 85 -19.59 -3.76 4.51
CA TYR A 85 -19.84 -4.71 5.59
C TYR A 85 -18.60 -5.04 6.43
N LEU A 86 -17.38 -4.78 5.91
CA LEU A 86 -16.13 -4.95 6.66
C LEU A 86 -15.88 -3.81 7.68
N LYS A 87 -16.68 -2.75 7.68
CA LYS A 87 -16.45 -1.54 8.49
C LYS A 87 -16.23 -1.81 9.98
N ASN A 88 -16.86 -2.82 10.53
CA ASN A 88 -16.71 -3.17 11.94
C ASN A 88 -15.29 -3.70 12.26
N LEU A 89 -14.62 -4.30 11.28
CA LEU A 89 -13.25 -4.79 11.42
C LEU A 89 -12.23 -3.66 11.43
N PHE A 90 -12.58 -2.49 10.89
CA PHE A 90 -11.68 -1.33 10.86
C PHE A 90 -11.47 -0.69 12.24
N ASN A 91 -12.29 -1.04 13.23
CA ASN A 91 -12.16 -0.57 14.60
C ASN A 91 -11.28 -1.48 15.47
N TYR A 92 -10.70 -2.52 14.91
CA TYR A 92 -9.78 -3.37 15.64
C TYR A 92 -8.46 -2.63 15.92
N THR A 93 -7.77 -3.04 16.96
CA THR A 93 -6.46 -2.45 17.34
C THR A 93 -5.27 -3.11 16.68
N GLN A 94 -5.50 -4.27 16.05
CA GLN A 94 -4.49 -5.07 15.37
C GLN A 94 -5.03 -5.59 14.04
N SER A 95 -4.12 -5.88 13.12
CA SER A 95 -4.45 -6.48 11.84
C SER A 95 -5.17 -7.82 12.01
N VAL A 96 -6.16 -8.07 11.17
CA VAL A 96 -7.00 -9.27 11.24
C VAL A 96 -7.20 -9.87 9.84
N VAL A 97 -7.20 -11.19 9.77
CA VAL A 97 -7.67 -11.93 8.59
C VAL A 97 -9.17 -12.09 8.67
N TYR A 98 -9.85 -11.94 7.57
CA TYR A 98 -11.31 -12.12 7.47
C TYR A 98 -11.67 -13.10 6.35
N VAL A 99 -12.80 -13.76 6.52
CA VAL A 99 -13.51 -14.51 5.47
C VAL A 99 -14.92 -13.95 5.41
N ASP A 100 -15.42 -13.64 4.22
CA ASP A 100 -16.72 -12.98 4.04
C ASP A 100 -17.88 -13.79 4.61
N SER A 101 -17.83 -15.12 4.46
CA SER A 101 -18.84 -16.05 4.99
C SER A 101 -18.87 -16.13 6.53
N ASP A 102 -17.74 -15.83 7.19
CA ASP A 102 -17.68 -15.78 8.66
C ASP A 102 -18.25 -14.46 9.21
N ILE A 103 -18.23 -13.37 8.41
CA ILE A 103 -18.74 -12.06 8.82
C ILE A 103 -20.25 -11.97 8.63
N LEU A 104 -20.72 -12.42 7.47
CA LEU A 104 -22.14 -12.41 7.11
C LEU A 104 -22.55 -13.78 6.57
N GLY A 105 -23.56 -14.38 7.18
CA GLY A 105 -24.17 -15.58 6.63
C GLY A 105 -24.67 -15.35 5.20
N ASP A 106 -24.65 -16.37 4.37
CA ASP A 106 -24.92 -16.31 2.93
C ASP A 106 -26.23 -15.59 2.57
N GLU A 107 -27.31 -15.81 3.33
CA GLU A 107 -28.61 -15.16 3.07
C GLU A 107 -28.57 -13.63 3.22
N VAL A 108 -27.71 -13.11 4.10
CA VAL A 108 -27.53 -11.67 4.32
C VAL A 108 -26.51 -11.13 3.33
N ARG A 109 -25.40 -11.81 3.15
CA ARG A 109 -24.30 -11.42 2.27
C ARG A 109 -24.76 -11.25 0.82
N LYS A 110 -25.54 -12.22 0.29
CA LYS A 110 -26.08 -12.17 -1.08
C LYS A 110 -27.07 -11.03 -1.32
N LYS A 111 -27.59 -10.40 -0.27
CA LYS A 111 -28.47 -9.23 -0.36
C LYS A 111 -27.73 -7.90 -0.33
N THR A 112 -26.42 -7.90 -0.03
CA THR A 112 -25.61 -6.67 -0.02
C THR A 112 -25.43 -6.12 -1.43
N GLU A 113 -25.33 -4.79 -1.56
CA GLU A 113 -25.02 -4.15 -2.85
C GLU A 113 -23.69 -4.65 -3.40
N PHE A 114 -22.66 -4.77 -2.55
CA PHE A 114 -21.34 -5.28 -2.95
C PHE A 114 -21.41 -6.67 -3.59
N TYR A 115 -22.23 -7.58 -3.02
CA TYR A 115 -22.41 -8.91 -3.61
C TYR A 115 -23.07 -8.83 -4.98
N ARG A 116 -24.21 -8.16 -5.07
CA ARG A 116 -25.04 -8.09 -6.30
C ARG A 116 -24.37 -7.32 -7.44
N ASP A 117 -23.67 -6.23 -7.11
CA ASP A 117 -23.14 -5.31 -8.09
C ASP A 117 -21.70 -5.67 -8.49
N PHE A 118 -20.92 -6.29 -7.60
CA PHE A 118 -19.52 -6.58 -7.85
C PHE A 118 -19.20 -8.08 -7.87
N LEU A 119 -19.58 -8.87 -6.85
CA LEU A 119 -19.18 -10.28 -6.76
C LEU A 119 -19.94 -11.20 -7.71
N GLU A 120 -21.26 -11.13 -7.70
CA GLU A 120 -22.15 -11.99 -8.48
C GLU A 120 -21.95 -11.86 -9.99
N PRO A 121 -21.87 -10.63 -10.59
CA PRO A 121 -21.69 -10.48 -12.03
C PRO A 121 -20.36 -11.06 -12.54
N GLN A 122 -19.37 -11.21 -11.67
CA GLN A 122 -18.04 -11.75 -12.00
C GLN A 122 -17.89 -13.23 -11.62
N GLY A 123 -18.90 -13.83 -11.00
CA GLY A 123 -18.87 -15.24 -10.59
C GLY A 123 -17.85 -15.55 -9.49
N ILE A 124 -17.59 -14.58 -8.58
CA ILE A 124 -16.60 -14.69 -7.50
C ILE A 124 -17.24 -14.52 -6.12
N PRO A 125 -18.16 -15.39 -5.71
CA PRO A 125 -18.99 -15.22 -4.52
C PRO A 125 -18.23 -15.27 -3.20
N TYR A 126 -17.01 -15.78 -3.15
CA TYR A 126 -16.23 -15.94 -1.92
C TYR A 126 -15.13 -14.90 -1.83
N GLY A 127 -15.00 -14.27 -0.67
CA GLY A 127 -13.96 -13.30 -0.36
C GLY A 127 -13.22 -13.65 0.93
N CYS A 128 -11.94 -13.41 0.93
CA CYS A 128 -11.05 -13.51 2.09
C CYS A 128 -9.97 -12.45 2.01
N GLY A 129 -9.40 -12.03 3.13
CA GLY A 129 -8.32 -11.06 3.06
C GLY A 129 -7.76 -10.64 4.40
N ILE A 130 -7.01 -9.53 4.38
CA ILE A 130 -6.35 -8.97 5.56
C ILE A 130 -6.75 -7.50 5.70
N ILE A 131 -7.22 -7.12 6.87
CA ILE A 131 -7.32 -5.73 7.31
C ILE A 131 -6.00 -5.39 7.99
N LEU A 132 -5.27 -4.42 7.45
CA LEU A 132 -3.98 -3.98 7.97
C LEU A 132 -4.16 -2.80 8.91
N ILE A 133 -3.84 -2.99 10.18
CA ILE A 133 -4.00 -1.98 11.23
C ILE A 133 -2.66 -1.78 11.93
N LYS A 134 -2.23 -0.53 12.06
CA LYS A 134 -1.01 -0.14 12.75
C LYS A 134 -1.33 0.95 13.77
N ASP A 135 -0.99 0.70 15.03
CA ASP A 135 -1.24 1.61 16.16
C ASP A 135 -2.71 2.07 16.27
N GLY A 136 -3.65 1.16 15.95
CA GLY A 136 -5.09 1.41 15.96
C GLY A 136 -5.63 2.13 14.70
N GLU A 137 -4.77 2.46 13.73
CA GLU A 137 -5.18 3.10 12.49
C GLU A 137 -5.19 2.11 11.32
N LEU A 138 -6.24 2.17 10.50
CA LEU A 138 -6.35 1.38 9.28
C LEU A 138 -5.37 1.91 8.23
N ILE A 139 -4.44 1.06 7.78
CA ILE A 139 -3.40 1.42 6.80
C ILE A 139 -3.53 0.69 5.47
N GLY A 140 -4.38 -0.33 5.39
CA GLY A 140 -4.61 -1.03 4.14
C GLY A 140 -5.60 -2.18 4.24
N VAL A 141 -6.06 -2.65 3.09
CA VAL A 141 -6.92 -3.83 2.96
C VAL A 141 -6.49 -4.65 1.76
N ILE A 142 -6.30 -5.94 1.98
CA ILE A 142 -6.06 -6.94 0.96
C ILE A 142 -7.32 -7.77 0.82
N SER A 143 -7.75 -8.03 -0.41
CA SER A 143 -8.90 -8.88 -0.70
C SER A 143 -8.56 -9.88 -1.80
N LEU A 144 -8.88 -11.13 -1.58
CA LEU A 144 -8.79 -12.24 -2.53
C LEU A 144 -10.21 -12.73 -2.81
N PHE A 145 -10.56 -12.95 -4.05
CA PHE A 145 -11.88 -13.39 -4.48
C PHE A 145 -11.80 -14.69 -5.27
N ARG A 146 -12.81 -15.53 -5.09
CA ARG A 146 -12.80 -16.90 -5.61
C ARG A 146 -14.16 -17.28 -6.17
N SER A 147 -14.15 -18.05 -7.27
CA SER A 147 -15.35 -18.62 -7.90
C SER A 147 -15.91 -19.80 -7.10
N GLU A 148 -17.15 -20.18 -7.41
CA GLU A 148 -17.80 -21.37 -6.82
C GLU A 148 -17.03 -22.66 -7.11
N GLU A 149 -16.37 -22.76 -8.26
CA GLU A 149 -15.57 -23.93 -8.65
C GLU A 149 -14.45 -24.26 -7.64
N TRP A 150 -13.87 -23.24 -7.04
CA TRP A 150 -12.78 -23.40 -6.07
C TRP A 150 -13.31 -23.49 -4.62
N GLY A 151 -14.59 -23.16 -4.41
CA GLY A 151 -15.20 -23.10 -3.09
C GLY A 151 -14.66 -21.99 -2.20
N ASP A 152 -15.11 -21.97 -0.96
CA ASP A 152 -14.70 -20.97 0.02
C ASP A 152 -13.28 -21.21 0.54
N PHE A 153 -12.70 -20.22 1.21
CA PHE A 153 -11.37 -20.27 1.78
C PHE A 153 -11.30 -21.20 2.97
N THR A 154 -10.30 -22.07 2.96
CA THR A 154 -10.10 -23.09 4.00
C THR A 154 -9.40 -22.50 5.23
N SER A 155 -9.58 -23.14 6.40
CA SER A 155 -8.85 -22.76 7.61
C SER A 155 -7.33 -22.76 7.46
N LYS A 156 -6.79 -23.57 6.55
CA LYS A 156 -5.36 -23.61 6.23
C LYS A 156 -4.95 -22.35 5.48
N GLU A 157 -5.70 -21.91 4.50
CA GLU A 157 -5.42 -20.70 3.72
C GLU A 157 -5.55 -19.45 4.59
N VAL A 158 -6.55 -19.40 5.47
CA VAL A 158 -6.71 -18.36 6.49
C VAL A 158 -5.48 -18.31 7.41
N PHE A 159 -4.99 -19.47 7.87
CA PHE A 159 -3.78 -19.55 8.68
C PHE A 159 -2.53 -19.06 7.93
N ILE A 160 -2.41 -19.38 6.64
CA ILE A 160 -1.31 -18.85 5.80
C ILE A 160 -1.37 -17.31 5.73
N LEU A 161 -2.55 -16.72 5.49
CA LEU A 161 -2.70 -15.24 5.50
C LEU A 161 -2.37 -14.65 6.87
N ASP A 162 -2.71 -15.36 7.94
CA ASP A 162 -2.43 -14.94 9.30
C ASP A 162 -0.93 -14.84 9.59
N LEU A 163 -0.12 -15.71 9.02
CA LEU A 163 1.35 -15.63 9.12
C LEU A 163 1.91 -14.38 8.44
N PHE A 164 1.31 -13.93 7.34
CA PHE A 164 1.77 -12.76 6.59
C PHE A 164 1.33 -11.44 7.22
N LYS A 165 0.21 -11.39 7.93
CA LYS A 165 -0.44 -10.13 8.32
C LYS A 165 0.48 -9.16 9.07
N ALA A 166 1.23 -9.64 10.05
CA ALA A 166 2.14 -8.80 10.84
C ALA A 166 3.32 -8.27 10.01
N HIS A 167 3.85 -9.09 9.11
CA HIS A 167 4.95 -8.73 8.23
C HIS A 167 4.52 -7.66 7.22
N ILE A 168 3.39 -7.89 6.53
CA ILE A 168 2.87 -6.94 5.55
C ILE A 168 2.50 -5.62 6.22
N THR A 169 1.84 -5.65 7.38
CA THR A 169 1.54 -4.44 8.15
C THR A 169 2.79 -3.60 8.39
N LYS A 170 3.87 -4.23 8.83
CA LYS A 170 5.15 -3.56 9.10
C LYS A 170 5.78 -2.98 7.82
N ILE A 171 5.72 -3.71 6.72
CA ILE A 171 6.31 -3.26 5.45
C ILE A 171 5.49 -2.09 4.86
N VAL A 172 4.15 -2.18 4.87
CA VAL A 172 3.26 -1.10 4.45
C VAL A 172 3.49 0.17 5.26
N ASP A 173 3.57 0.05 6.59
CA ASP A 173 3.87 1.20 7.47
C ASP A 173 5.23 1.83 7.15
N ARG A 174 6.25 1.03 6.89
CA ARG A 174 7.58 1.51 6.44
C ARG A 174 7.48 2.28 5.12
N CYS A 175 6.81 1.73 4.12
CA CYS A 175 6.64 2.37 2.81
C CYS A 175 5.80 3.66 2.92
N LEU A 176 4.73 3.66 3.70
CA LEU A 176 3.93 4.86 3.97
C LEU A 176 4.73 5.93 4.69
N SER A 177 5.58 5.55 5.64
CA SER A 177 6.43 6.48 6.38
C SER A 177 7.50 7.10 5.48
N ALA A 178 8.12 6.31 4.60
CA ALA A 178 9.05 6.81 3.60
C ALA A 178 8.35 7.79 2.63
N ASN A 179 7.19 7.43 2.09
CA ASN A 179 6.40 8.31 1.21
C ASN A 179 5.93 9.58 1.91
N ARG A 180 5.62 9.52 3.22
CA ARG A 180 5.26 10.71 4.01
C ARG A 180 6.44 11.67 4.15
N ASN A 181 7.62 11.17 4.43
CA ASN A 181 8.83 12.00 4.50
C ASN A 181 9.12 12.66 3.13
N HIS A 182 8.93 11.93 2.04
CA HIS A 182 8.99 12.48 0.68
C HIS A 182 7.94 13.58 0.45
N ARG A 183 6.66 13.33 0.78
CA ARG A 183 5.57 14.31 0.59
C ARG A 183 5.72 15.56 1.47
N ILE A 184 6.18 15.41 2.72
CA ILE A 184 6.43 16.55 3.61
C ILE A 184 7.56 17.41 3.02
N SER A 185 8.60 16.80 2.46
CA SER A 185 9.65 17.52 1.71
C SER A 185 9.09 18.29 0.52
N TYR A 186 8.18 17.70 -0.27
CA TYR A 186 7.59 18.36 -1.43
C TYR A 186 6.55 19.44 -1.07
N GLN A 187 5.67 19.23 -0.10
CA GLN A 187 4.68 20.23 0.33
C GLN A 187 5.32 21.47 0.93
N GLY A 188 6.39 21.31 1.71
CA GLY A 188 7.15 22.46 2.20
C GLY A 188 7.91 23.22 1.10
N LEU A 189 8.15 22.60 -0.07
CA LEU A 189 8.77 23.20 -1.24
C LEU A 189 7.77 23.93 -2.15
N GLU A 190 6.46 23.60 -2.04
CA GLU A 190 5.40 24.23 -2.85
C GLU A 190 5.01 25.62 -2.34
N GLU A 191 5.21 25.92 -1.06
CA GLU A 191 4.88 27.21 -0.44
C GLU A 191 5.84 28.36 -0.80
N GLU A 192 6.95 28.04 -1.51
CA GLU A 192 7.95 29.05 -1.84
C GLU A 192 8.24 29.14 -3.36
N SER A 193 8.77 30.25 -3.80
CA SER A 193 9.03 30.63 -5.21
C SER A 193 10.11 29.81 -5.91
N LEU A 194 10.21 28.49 -5.65
CA LEU A 194 11.13 27.60 -6.35
C LEU A 194 10.61 27.25 -7.74
N THR A 195 11.51 27.19 -8.70
CA THR A 195 11.23 26.57 -9.99
C THR A 195 11.07 25.05 -9.83
N GLN A 196 10.42 24.40 -10.80
CA GLN A 196 10.27 22.95 -10.78
C GLN A 196 11.62 22.24 -10.60
N ARG A 197 12.67 22.70 -11.30
CA ARG A 197 14.02 22.13 -11.23
C ARG A 197 14.68 22.32 -9.86
N GLU A 198 14.47 23.46 -9.24
CA GLU A 198 14.96 23.71 -7.88
C GLU A 198 14.25 22.85 -6.84
N ARG A 199 12.95 22.57 -7.02
CA ARG A 199 12.20 21.63 -6.16
C ARG A 199 12.75 20.21 -6.24
N GLU A 200 13.00 19.70 -7.44
CA GLU A 200 13.60 18.38 -7.64
C GLU A 200 14.95 18.27 -6.93
N ILE A 201 15.81 19.28 -7.09
CA ILE A 201 17.13 19.30 -6.48
C ILE A 201 17.03 19.45 -4.96
N ALA A 202 16.13 20.31 -4.45
CA ALA A 202 15.95 20.49 -3.00
C ALA A 202 15.46 19.19 -2.33
N ALA A 203 14.56 18.45 -2.96
CA ALA A 203 14.13 17.15 -2.49
C ALA A 203 15.30 16.17 -2.35
N LEU A 204 16.12 16.03 -3.38
CA LEU A 204 17.30 15.17 -3.35
C LEU A 204 18.35 15.62 -2.30
N ILE A 205 18.46 16.93 -2.05
CA ILE A 205 19.29 17.45 -0.95
C ILE A 205 18.78 16.97 0.41
N ILE A 206 17.48 17.06 0.63
CA ILE A 206 16.84 16.67 1.89
C ILE A 206 16.95 15.14 2.11
N GLU A 207 16.91 14.35 1.04
CA GLU A 207 17.15 12.91 1.04
C GLU A 207 18.61 12.52 1.30
N GLY A 208 19.52 13.47 1.28
CA GLY A 208 20.93 13.24 1.61
C GLY A 208 21.88 13.07 0.42
N TYR A 209 21.39 13.13 -0.83
CA TYR A 209 22.24 12.95 -2.03
C TYR A 209 23.28 14.07 -2.19
N SER A 210 24.52 13.72 -2.49
CA SER A 210 25.61 14.65 -2.84
C SER A 210 25.33 15.41 -4.15
N ASN A 211 26.06 16.47 -4.42
CA ASN A 211 25.89 17.20 -5.69
C ASN A 211 26.24 16.36 -6.92
N GLU A 212 27.17 15.44 -6.78
CA GLU A 212 27.62 14.48 -7.79
C GLU A 212 26.48 13.48 -8.12
N GLU A 213 25.86 12.89 -7.09
CA GLU A 213 24.72 11.95 -7.23
C GLU A 213 23.48 12.65 -7.78
N ILE A 214 23.22 13.90 -7.37
CA ILE A 214 22.12 14.72 -7.91
C ILE A 214 22.34 15.01 -9.40
N ALA A 215 23.58 15.36 -9.77
CA ALA A 215 23.94 15.61 -11.16
C ALA A 215 23.69 14.37 -12.03
N GLU A 216 24.11 13.20 -11.56
CA GLU A 216 23.90 11.92 -12.22
C GLU A 216 22.41 11.58 -12.37
N LYS A 217 21.66 11.61 -11.26
CA LYS A 217 20.21 11.31 -11.25
C LYS A 217 19.39 12.21 -12.18
N LEU A 218 19.78 13.47 -12.28
CA LEU A 218 19.06 14.48 -13.05
C LEU A 218 19.65 14.72 -14.44
N CYS A 219 20.68 13.97 -14.85
CA CYS A 219 21.36 14.09 -16.14
C CYS A 219 21.85 15.54 -16.42
N ILE A 220 22.45 16.21 -15.42
CA ILE A 220 23.01 17.55 -15.52
C ILE A 220 24.47 17.56 -15.03
N THR A 221 25.15 18.67 -15.24
CA THR A 221 26.54 18.80 -14.73
C THR A 221 26.55 19.14 -13.23
N VAL A 222 27.60 18.72 -12.52
CA VAL A 222 27.82 19.08 -11.11
C VAL A 222 27.86 20.61 -10.92
N SER A 223 28.40 21.34 -11.90
CA SER A 223 28.43 22.82 -11.89
C SER A 223 27.01 23.40 -11.94
N THR A 224 26.10 22.81 -12.75
CA THR A 224 24.68 23.19 -12.82
C THR A 224 23.99 22.90 -11.52
N THR A 225 24.24 21.73 -10.93
CA THR A 225 23.70 21.34 -9.62
C THR A 225 24.12 22.35 -8.55
N LYS A 226 25.40 22.69 -8.46
CA LYS A 226 25.90 23.68 -7.48
C LYS A 226 25.23 25.05 -7.63
N LYS A 227 24.95 25.49 -8.86
CA LYS A 227 24.22 26.75 -9.11
C LYS A 227 22.81 26.71 -8.58
N HIS A 228 22.08 25.62 -8.82
CA HIS A 228 20.74 25.46 -8.29
C HIS A 228 20.74 25.35 -6.75
N VAL A 229 21.70 24.62 -6.17
CA VAL A 229 21.86 24.51 -4.70
C VAL A 229 22.06 25.89 -4.07
N TYR A 230 22.89 26.71 -4.66
CA TYR A 230 23.10 28.08 -4.19
C TYR A 230 21.82 28.93 -4.25
N ASN A 231 21.07 28.85 -5.34
CA ASN A 231 19.79 29.55 -5.49
C ASN A 231 18.77 29.07 -4.45
N ILE A 232 18.68 27.75 -4.20
CA ILE A 232 17.80 27.16 -3.20
C ILE A 232 18.14 27.68 -1.80
N PHE A 233 19.44 27.66 -1.42
CA PHE A 233 19.86 28.17 -0.12
C PHE A 233 19.54 29.65 0.06
N SER A 234 19.73 30.45 -0.99
CA SER A 234 19.40 31.88 -0.99
C SER A 234 17.89 32.11 -0.79
N LYS A 235 17.04 31.33 -1.47
CA LYS A 235 15.58 31.46 -1.39
C LYS A 235 15.02 31.06 -0.02
N TYR A 236 15.60 30.07 0.62
CA TYR A 236 15.23 29.65 1.97
C TYR A 236 15.95 30.37 3.10
N GLY A 237 16.88 31.30 2.77
CA GLY A 237 17.63 32.03 3.77
C GLY A 237 18.58 31.16 4.60
N VAL A 238 18.96 29.98 4.09
CA VAL A 238 19.86 29.05 4.79
C VAL A 238 21.30 29.19 4.28
N LYS A 239 22.27 28.98 5.18
CA LYS A 239 23.70 29.17 4.85
C LYS A 239 24.37 27.91 4.31
N ASN A 240 23.79 26.75 4.52
CA ASN A 240 24.39 25.47 4.14
C ASN A 240 23.34 24.36 4.01
N ARG A 241 23.80 23.19 3.50
CA ARG A 241 22.99 21.99 3.31
C ARG A 241 22.29 21.52 4.59
N MET A 242 23.00 21.52 5.72
CA MET A 242 22.44 21.10 7.00
C MET A 242 21.34 22.06 7.47
N GLY A 243 21.46 23.35 7.17
CA GLY A 243 20.41 24.35 7.43
C GLY A 243 19.14 24.05 6.65
N LEU A 244 19.24 23.65 5.38
CA LEU A 244 18.10 23.24 4.56
C LEU A 244 17.47 21.96 5.12
N ILE A 245 18.26 20.95 5.40
CA ILE A 245 17.78 19.67 5.95
C ILE A 245 17.04 19.90 7.27
N LYS A 246 17.59 20.68 8.19
CA LYS A 246 16.94 21.00 9.47
C LYS A 246 15.60 21.73 9.30
N LEU A 247 15.50 22.63 8.33
CA LEU A 247 14.29 23.40 8.07
C LEU A 247 13.09 22.46 7.73
N PHE A 248 13.37 21.33 7.08
CA PHE A 248 12.35 20.36 6.64
C PHE A 248 12.15 19.16 7.57
N HIS A 249 13.12 18.85 8.46
CA HIS A 249 12.99 17.75 9.43
C HIS A 249 12.47 18.20 10.80
N CYS A 250 12.40 19.50 11.09
CA CYS A 250 11.97 20.05 12.36
C CYS A 250 10.59 20.72 12.33
N ARG A 251 9.81 20.47 11.28
CA ARG A 251 8.40 20.90 11.21
C ARG A 251 7.44 19.69 11.32
#